data_cae0a060ccad280d7e1b02bdabaebfff
#
_entry.id   cae0a060ccad280d7e1b02bdabaebfff
#
_cell.length_a   1.000
_cell.length_b   1.000
_cell.length_c   1.000
_cell.angle_alpha   90.00
_cell.angle_beta   90.00
_cell.angle_gamma   90.00
#
_symmetry.space_group_name_H-M   'P 1'
#
loop_
_entity.id
_entity.type
_entity.pdbx_description
1 polymer ?
#
loop_
_entity_poly.entity_id
_entity_poly.type
_entity_poly.pdbx_seq_one_letter_code
_entity_poly.pdbx_strand_id
1 'polypeptide(L)'
;AFSPQHQAALLPATTAVDTAMAAKSANTLGALGGRDVYLIMLESVGAITYDDAHAARTLGPSRERFAADIAASGRHVVTAFFRSPTFAGGSDLAQLGVLSGIDLSDPMRHDLLLTTQRPTLISLFKAQGYQTFGLYPALNWEWPERAFYGFDVFLERRDLGYAGPAMGFWELPDQFTAARFEKIHPRDNGAPPRFVFFPTITCHLPFSPVPPYQAEWSRVLAAQPFDEAETRQ
;
A
#
# COMPACT_ATOMS: atom_id res chain seq x y z
N ALA A 1 27.39 -15.19 0.01
CA ALA A 1 27.18 -14.43 -1.21
C ALA A 1 26.69 -15.36 -2.32
N PHE A 2 25.64 -15.00 -3.02
CA PHE A 2 25.12 -15.79 -4.14
C PHE A 2 26.07 -15.70 -5.35
N SER A 3 26.35 -16.85 -5.99
CA SER A 3 27.12 -16.82 -7.22
C SER A 3 26.34 -16.16 -8.37
N PRO A 4 27.01 -15.59 -9.39
CA PRO A 4 26.32 -15.02 -10.55
C PRO A 4 25.34 -15.98 -11.25
N GLN A 5 25.66 -17.27 -11.25
CA GLN A 5 24.81 -18.31 -11.82
C GLN A 5 23.52 -18.52 -11.00
N HIS A 6 23.60 -18.46 -9.67
CA HIS A 6 22.43 -18.49 -8.79
C HIS A 6 21.55 -17.23 -8.99
N GLN A 7 22.17 -16.09 -9.16
CA GLN A 7 21.44 -14.86 -9.45
C GLN A 7 20.62 -14.96 -10.74
N ALA A 8 21.25 -15.47 -11.80
CA ALA A 8 20.58 -15.64 -13.09
C ALA A 8 19.45 -16.69 -13.07
N ALA A 9 19.54 -17.68 -12.17
CA ALA A 9 18.49 -18.71 -12.04
C ALA A 9 17.27 -18.25 -11.22
N LEU A 10 17.48 -17.34 -10.27
CA LEU A 10 16.43 -16.92 -9.33
C LEU A 10 15.68 -15.65 -9.75
N LEU A 11 16.37 -14.71 -10.40
CA LEU A 11 15.77 -13.45 -10.82
C LEU A 11 15.59 -13.42 -12.34
N PRO A 12 14.45 -12.90 -12.84
CA PRO A 12 14.26 -12.71 -14.28
C PRO A 12 15.32 -11.73 -14.81
N ALA A 13 15.76 -11.93 -16.05
CA ALA A 13 16.75 -11.07 -16.70
C ALA A 13 16.25 -9.62 -16.78
N THR A 14 14.95 -9.43 -17.03
CA THR A 14 14.31 -8.12 -17.21
C THR A 14 12.91 -8.15 -16.65
N THR A 15 12.50 -7.07 -15.97
CA THR A 15 11.12 -6.83 -15.52
C THR A 15 10.45 -5.74 -16.35
N ALA A 16 9.14 -5.55 -16.15
CA ALA A 16 8.44 -4.41 -16.75
C ALA A 16 9.00 -3.07 -16.26
N VAL A 17 9.44 -3.01 -14.99
CA VAL A 17 10.07 -1.81 -14.41
C VAL A 17 11.43 -1.55 -15.06
N ASP A 18 12.27 -2.59 -15.24
CA ASP A 18 13.54 -2.46 -15.95
C ASP A 18 13.33 -1.90 -17.37
N THR A 19 12.34 -2.44 -18.08
CA THR A 19 11.99 -2.00 -19.43
C THR A 19 11.53 -0.55 -19.45
N ALA A 20 10.65 -0.15 -18.53
CA ALA A 20 10.14 1.20 -18.41
C ALA A 20 11.26 2.21 -18.08
N MET A 21 12.18 1.83 -17.20
CA MET A 21 13.34 2.67 -16.87
C MET A 21 14.34 2.79 -18.02
N ALA A 22 14.59 1.69 -18.74
CA ALA A 22 15.51 1.66 -19.87
C ALA A 22 15.00 2.46 -21.08
N ALA A 23 13.69 2.54 -21.25
CA ALA A 23 13.08 3.29 -22.36
C ALA A 23 13.42 4.79 -22.35
N LYS A 24 13.99 5.31 -21.25
CA LYS A 24 14.37 6.74 -21.07
C LYS A 24 13.31 7.72 -21.59
N SER A 25 12.09 7.22 -21.76
CA SER A 25 10.98 8.05 -22.20
C SER A 25 10.69 9.06 -21.11
N ALA A 26 10.92 10.31 -21.39
CA ALA A 26 10.54 11.42 -20.51
C ALA A 26 9.03 11.41 -20.17
N ASN A 27 8.29 10.44 -20.67
CA ASN A 27 6.84 10.39 -20.60
C ASN A 27 6.28 8.99 -20.26
N THR A 28 7.05 8.13 -19.61
CA THR A 28 6.58 6.78 -19.22
C THR A 28 5.28 6.83 -18.40
N LEU A 29 5.12 7.85 -17.55
CA LEU A 29 3.92 8.11 -16.75
C LEU A 29 3.12 9.33 -17.26
N GLY A 30 3.32 9.73 -18.49
CA GLY A 30 2.69 10.94 -19.05
C GLY A 30 1.16 10.92 -19.05
N ALA A 31 0.57 9.74 -19.20
CA ALA A 31 -0.89 9.56 -19.10
C ALA A 31 -1.45 9.94 -17.71
N LEU A 32 -0.64 9.94 -16.67
CA LEU A 32 -1.02 10.38 -15.33
C LEU A 32 -1.12 11.90 -15.22
N GLY A 33 -0.51 12.64 -16.13
CA GLY A 33 -0.61 14.11 -16.20
C GLY A 33 -0.13 14.83 -14.93
N GLY A 34 0.84 14.24 -14.20
CA GLY A 34 1.34 14.81 -12.94
C GLY A 34 0.34 14.75 -11.77
N ARG A 35 -0.67 13.87 -11.84
CA ARG A 35 -1.62 13.65 -10.74
C ARG A 35 -0.99 12.80 -9.65
N ASP A 36 -1.44 13.01 -8.41
CA ASP A 36 -1.09 12.13 -7.30
C ASP A 36 -1.62 10.72 -7.55
N VAL A 37 -0.79 9.72 -7.22
CA VAL A 37 -1.09 8.30 -7.39
C VAL A 37 -1.01 7.59 -6.05
N TYR A 38 -2.08 6.91 -5.68
CA TYR A 38 -2.14 6.07 -4.48
C TYR A 38 -2.25 4.61 -4.92
N LEU A 39 -1.23 3.81 -4.63
CA LEU A 39 -1.26 2.37 -4.78
C LEU A 39 -1.67 1.75 -3.44
N ILE A 40 -2.93 1.35 -3.34
CA ILE A 40 -3.50 0.81 -2.11
C ILE A 40 -3.63 -0.70 -2.26
N MET A 41 -3.01 -1.46 -1.36
CA MET A 41 -3.16 -2.90 -1.24
C MET A 41 -4.23 -3.19 -0.18
N LEU A 42 -5.42 -3.63 -0.61
CA LEU A 42 -6.51 -3.91 0.32
C LEU A 42 -6.25 -5.24 1.03
N GLU A 43 -6.01 -5.18 2.34
CA GLU A 43 -5.79 -6.35 3.19
C GLU A 43 -7.04 -7.23 3.23
N SER A 44 -6.85 -8.54 3.14
CA SER A 44 -7.88 -9.58 3.24
C SER A 44 -9.06 -9.46 2.26
N VAL A 45 -8.93 -8.66 1.19
CA VAL A 45 -9.94 -8.53 0.13
C VAL A 45 -9.49 -9.34 -1.09
N GLY A 46 -9.71 -10.66 -1.03
CA GLY A 46 -9.36 -11.58 -2.11
C GLY A 46 -10.46 -11.73 -3.16
N ALA A 47 -10.13 -12.39 -4.27
CA ALA A 47 -11.07 -12.70 -5.36
C ALA A 47 -12.31 -13.46 -4.88
N ILE A 48 -12.18 -14.29 -3.82
CA ILE A 48 -13.30 -15.00 -3.20
C ILE A 48 -14.46 -14.07 -2.82
N THR A 49 -14.18 -12.81 -2.47
CA THR A 49 -15.22 -11.83 -2.12
C THR A 49 -16.07 -11.40 -3.33
N TYR A 50 -15.65 -11.73 -4.54
CA TYR A 50 -16.38 -11.52 -5.80
C TYR A 50 -16.91 -12.83 -6.39
N ASP A 51 -16.13 -13.91 -6.27
CA ASP A 51 -16.42 -15.20 -6.91
C ASP A 51 -17.44 -16.00 -6.10
N ASP A 52 -17.44 -15.88 -4.76
CA ASP A 52 -18.47 -16.51 -3.93
C ASP A 52 -19.76 -15.70 -3.96
N ALA A 53 -20.87 -16.38 -4.33
CA ALA A 53 -22.16 -15.72 -4.52
C ALA A 53 -22.74 -15.11 -3.24
N HIS A 54 -22.43 -15.66 -2.05
CA HIS A 54 -22.89 -15.09 -0.80
C HIS A 54 -22.09 -13.82 -0.45
N ALA A 55 -20.76 -13.90 -0.51
CA ALA A 55 -19.89 -12.78 -0.27
C ALA A 55 -20.15 -11.62 -1.25
N ALA A 56 -20.31 -11.92 -2.53
CA ALA A 56 -20.61 -10.93 -3.57
C ALA A 56 -21.91 -10.17 -3.28
N ARG A 57 -22.99 -10.88 -2.91
CA ARG A 57 -24.26 -10.24 -2.55
C ARG A 57 -24.15 -9.39 -1.27
N THR A 58 -23.45 -9.89 -0.25
CA THR A 58 -23.30 -9.20 1.03
C THR A 58 -22.49 -7.90 0.90
N LEU A 59 -21.42 -7.96 0.12
CA LEU A 59 -20.49 -6.82 -0.04
C LEU A 59 -20.86 -5.88 -1.21
N GLY A 60 -21.74 -6.31 -2.12
CA GLY A 60 -22.17 -5.54 -3.29
C GLY A 60 -22.57 -4.10 -2.95
N PRO A 61 -23.54 -3.88 -2.05
CA PRO A 61 -24.01 -2.54 -1.71
C PRO A 61 -22.91 -1.62 -1.16
N SER A 62 -21.94 -2.18 -0.43
CA SER A 62 -20.80 -1.40 0.09
C SER A 62 -19.83 -1.00 -1.01
N ARG A 63 -19.61 -1.89 -1.99
CA ARG A 63 -18.79 -1.59 -3.18
C ARG A 63 -19.42 -0.53 -4.07
N GLU A 64 -20.73 -0.59 -4.28
CA GLU A 64 -21.46 0.41 -5.05
C GLU A 64 -21.37 1.78 -4.41
N ARG A 65 -21.55 1.88 -3.08
CA ARG A 65 -21.34 3.13 -2.34
C ARG A 65 -19.91 3.63 -2.48
N PHE A 66 -18.93 2.76 -2.30
CA PHE A 66 -17.52 3.13 -2.44
C PHE A 66 -17.19 3.66 -3.83
N ALA A 67 -17.72 3.02 -4.89
CA ALA A 67 -17.56 3.49 -6.25
C ALA A 67 -18.22 4.87 -6.49
N ALA A 68 -19.41 5.08 -5.92
CA ALA A 68 -20.11 6.36 -6.00
C ALA A 68 -19.35 7.47 -5.27
N ASP A 69 -18.80 7.19 -4.07
CA ASP A 69 -18.03 8.15 -3.28
C ASP A 69 -16.73 8.55 -3.99
N ILE A 70 -16.05 7.59 -4.63
CA ILE A 70 -14.87 7.87 -5.45
C ILE A 70 -15.24 8.79 -6.62
N ALA A 71 -16.30 8.47 -7.36
CA ALA A 71 -16.75 9.29 -8.48
C ALA A 71 -17.13 10.70 -8.03
N ALA A 72 -17.85 10.83 -6.91
CA ALA A 72 -18.25 12.12 -6.34
C ALA A 72 -17.05 12.96 -5.88
N SER A 73 -15.93 12.33 -5.51
CA SER A 73 -14.70 13.02 -5.11
C SER A 73 -13.86 13.55 -6.29
N GLY A 74 -14.30 13.34 -7.53
CA GLY A 74 -13.54 13.70 -8.74
C GLY A 74 -12.27 12.88 -8.94
N ARG A 75 -12.14 11.73 -8.27
CA ARG A 75 -11.02 10.81 -8.38
C ARG A 75 -11.33 9.69 -9.36
N HIS A 76 -10.28 9.06 -9.84
CA HIS A 76 -10.35 7.88 -10.69
C HIS A 76 -9.74 6.70 -9.96
N VAL A 77 -10.38 5.54 -10.04
CA VAL A 77 -9.87 4.30 -9.47
C VAL A 77 -9.73 3.24 -10.57
N VAL A 78 -8.65 2.49 -10.49
CA VAL A 78 -8.44 1.26 -11.25
C VAL A 78 -8.13 0.17 -10.22
N THR A 79 -8.81 -0.96 -10.33
CA THR A 79 -8.61 -2.11 -9.45
C THR A 79 -8.20 -3.33 -10.26
N ALA A 80 -7.35 -4.16 -9.69
CA ALA A 80 -6.96 -5.44 -10.27
C ALA A 80 -6.69 -6.46 -9.16
N PHE A 81 -6.92 -7.73 -9.46
CA PHE A 81 -6.46 -8.83 -8.64
C PHE A 81 -5.09 -9.32 -9.12
N PHE A 82 -4.23 -9.56 -8.17
CA PHE A 82 -2.94 -10.20 -8.40
C PHE A 82 -2.96 -11.60 -7.81
N ARG A 83 -2.29 -12.55 -8.47
CA ARG A 83 -1.99 -13.82 -7.82
C ARG A 83 -0.95 -13.55 -6.73
N SER A 84 -1.34 -13.74 -5.47
CA SER A 84 -0.38 -13.68 -4.37
C SER A 84 0.67 -14.79 -4.54
N PRO A 85 1.96 -14.50 -4.38
CA PRO A 85 3.02 -15.51 -4.34
C PRO A 85 3.01 -16.31 -3.04
N THR A 86 2.26 -15.85 -2.02
CA THR A 86 2.18 -16.47 -0.71
C THR A 86 0.76 -16.92 -0.38
N PHE A 87 0.63 -17.84 0.56
CA PHE A 87 -0.64 -18.37 1.03
C PHE A 87 -0.68 -18.37 2.57
N ALA A 88 -1.80 -17.93 3.15
CA ALA A 88 -2.04 -17.91 4.60
C ALA A 88 -0.98 -17.15 5.42
N GLY A 89 -0.44 -16.08 4.87
CA GLY A 89 0.56 -15.21 5.50
C GLY A 89 1.60 -14.70 4.52
N GLY A 90 2.58 -13.91 5.00
CA GLY A 90 3.64 -13.36 4.17
C GLY A 90 3.15 -12.38 3.09
N SER A 91 2.06 -11.64 3.37
CA SER A 91 1.50 -10.66 2.44
C SER A 91 2.48 -9.54 2.08
N ASP A 92 3.46 -9.28 2.94
CA ASP A 92 4.59 -8.39 2.68
C ASP A 92 5.36 -8.80 1.42
N LEU A 93 5.66 -10.08 1.22
CA LEU A 93 6.33 -10.56 0.00
C LEU A 93 5.48 -10.32 -1.26
N ALA A 94 4.16 -10.46 -1.15
CA ALA A 94 3.25 -10.13 -2.26
C ALA A 94 3.29 -8.64 -2.59
N GLN A 95 3.27 -7.78 -1.57
CA GLN A 95 3.37 -6.33 -1.71
C GLN A 95 4.71 -5.91 -2.32
N LEU A 96 5.81 -6.47 -1.80
CA LEU A 96 7.16 -6.22 -2.30
C LEU A 96 7.36 -6.75 -3.72
N GLY A 97 6.70 -7.86 -4.07
CA GLY A 97 6.65 -8.39 -5.42
C GLY A 97 6.04 -7.39 -6.42
N VAL A 98 4.94 -6.73 -6.04
CA VAL A 98 4.34 -5.66 -6.87
C VAL A 98 5.30 -4.49 -7.04
N LEU A 99 5.98 -4.06 -5.97
CA LEU A 99 6.92 -2.94 -6.01
C LEU A 99 8.18 -3.22 -6.83
N SER A 100 8.64 -4.47 -6.85
CA SER A 100 9.84 -4.88 -7.59
C SER A 100 9.55 -5.40 -9.00
N GLY A 101 8.31 -5.81 -9.28
CA GLY A 101 7.93 -6.51 -10.50
C GLY A 101 8.47 -7.94 -10.59
N ILE A 102 8.81 -8.54 -9.45
CA ILE A 102 9.41 -9.89 -9.36
C ILE A 102 8.50 -10.78 -8.50
N ASP A 103 8.29 -12.01 -8.95
CA ASP A 103 7.62 -13.04 -8.15
C ASP A 103 8.53 -13.45 -6.97
N LEU A 104 8.11 -13.10 -5.76
CA LEU A 104 8.82 -13.37 -4.51
C LEU A 104 8.25 -14.59 -3.76
N SER A 105 7.67 -15.55 -4.47
CA SER A 105 7.17 -16.81 -3.89
C SER A 105 8.27 -17.63 -3.21
N ASP A 106 9.51 -17.47 -3.64
CA ASP A 106 10.70 -17.97 -2.95
C ASP A 106 11.34 -16.81 -2.18
N PRO A 107 11.39 -16.87 -0.83
CA PRO A 107 12.02 -15.82 -0.01
C PRO A 107 13.47 -15.53 -0.39
N MET A 108 14.21 -16.53 -0.90
CA MET A 108 15.58 -16.33 -1.37
C MET A 108 15.67 -15.33 -2.53
N ARG A 109 14.60 -15.19 -3.31
CA ARG A 109 14.53 -14.17 -4.38
C ARG A 109 14.51 -12.76 -3.81
N HIS A 110 13.82 -12.55 -2.68
CA HIS A 110 13.84 -11.26 -2.00
C HIS A 110 15.23 -10.93 -1.48
N ASP A 111 15.87 -11.85 -0.75
CA ASP A 111 17.22 -11.66 -0.23
C ASP A 111 18.21 -11.35 -1.37
N LEU A 112 18.09 -12.06 -2.47
CA LEU A 112 18.92 -11.83 -3.65
C LEU A 112 18.64 -10.48 -4.30
N LEU A 113 17.36 -10.10 -4.44
CA LEU A 113 16.95 -8.81 -4.99
C LEU A 113 17.61 -7.66 -4.24
N LEU A 114 17.62 -7.72 -2.91
CA LEU A 114 18.23 -6.70 -2.05
C LEU A 114 19.74 -6.53 -2.27
N THR A 115 20.42 -7.52 -2.86
CA THR A 115 21.84 -7.41 -3.23
C THR A 115 22.10 -6.78 -4.59
N THR A 116 21.04 -6.42 -5.32
CA THR A 116 21.10 -5.85 -6.67
C THR A 116 20.88 -4.34 -6.66
N GLN A 117 21.08 -3.71 -7.81
CA GLN A 117 20.73 -2.32 -8.06
C GLN A 117 19.49 -2.23 -8.99
N ARG A 118 18.58 -3.20 -8.91
CA ARG A 118 17.42 -3.22 -9.78
C ARG A 118 16.48 -2.07 -9.48
N PRO A 119 15.92 -1.43 -10.50
CA PRO A 119 14.90 -0.43 -10.32
C PRO A 119 13.61 -1.06 -9.75
N THR A 120 12.90 -0.27 -8.98
CA THR A 120 11.59 -0.61 -8.42
C THR A 120 10.53 0.34 -8.97
N LEU A 121 9.26 0.06 -8.70
CA LEU A 121 8.18 0.99 -9.03
C LEU A 121 8.42 2.37 -8.37
N ILE A 122 8.97 2.39 -7.17
CA ILE A 122 9.33 3.63 -6.47
C ILE A 122 10.37 4.43 -7.26
N SER A 123 11.44 3.78 -7.71
CA SER A 123 12.48 4.44 -8.49
C SER A 123 11.96 4.95 -9.84
N LEU A 124 11.00 4.25 -10.45
CA LEU A 124 10.33 4.71 -11.67
C LEU A 124 9.56 6.01 -11.43
N PHE A 125 8.74 6.08 -10.37
CA PHE A 125 8.02 7.30 -10.03
C PHE A 125 8.96 8.46 -9.69
N LYS A 126 10.03 8.20 -8.93
CA LYS A 126 11.06 9.21 -8.62
C LYS A 126 11.71 9.75 -9.90
N ALA A 127 12.06 8.88 -10.83
CA ALA A 127 12.65 9.29 -12.12
C ALA A 127 11.71 10.17 -12.97
N GLN A 128 10.40 10.13 -12.69
CA GLN A 128 9.37 10.96 -13.34
C GLN A 128 8.98 12.18 -12.50
N GLY A 129 9.75 12.51 -11.45
CA GLY A 129 9.58 13.72 -10.64
C GLY A 129 8.53 13.62 -9.54
N TYR A 130 8.09 12.41 -9.20
CA TYR A 130 7.18 12.19 -8.06
C TYR A 130 7.94 12.16 -6.74
N GLN A 131 7.33 12.73 -5.72
CA GLN A 131 7.71 12.46 -4.33
C GLN A 131 7.06 11.15 -3.89
N THR A 132 7.85 10.25 -3.29
CA THR A 132 7.42 8.88 -2.99
C THR A 132 7.25 8.63 -1.51
N PHE A 133 6.11 8.05 -1.13
CA PHE A 133 5.72 7.78 0.25
C PHE A 133 5.39 6.30 0.43
N GLY A 134 5.92 5.70 1.49
CA GLY A 134 5.50 4.39 1.99
C GLY A 134 4.75 4.56 3.31
N LEU A 135 3.48 4.12 3.36
CA LEU A 135 2.67 4.10 4.58
C LEU A 135 2.54 2.65 5.04
N TYR A 136 3.26 2.29 6.09
CA TYR A 136 3.30 0.92 6.63
C TYR A 136 2.80 0.87 8.08
N PRO A 137 1.49 1.02 8.33
CA PRO A 137 0.93 1.12 9.68
C PRO A 137 1.08 -0.16 10.52
N ALA A 138 1.23 -1.33 9.89
CA ALA A 138 1.50 -2.60 10.58
C ALA A 138 2.94 -2.71 11.09
N LEU A 139 3.87 -1.97 10.52
CA LEU A 139 5.29 -2.12 10.82
C LEU A 139 5.65 -1.48 12.16
N ASN A 140 6.02 -2.30 13.13
CA ASN A 140 6.43 -1.90 14.48
C ASN A 140 7.83 -2.38 14.87
N TRP A 141 8.61 -2.83 13.91
CA TRP A 141 10.02 -3.25 14.04
C TRP A 141 10.88 -2.56 12.98
N GLU A 142 12.20 -2.62 13.16
CA GLU A 142 13.12 -2.10 12.15
C GLU A 142 13.02 -2.91 10.85
N TRP A 143 12.96 -2.21 9.73
CA TRP A 143 12.93 -2.79 8.39
C TRP A 143 14.05 -2.17 7.53
N PRO A 144 15.29 -2.66 7.68
CA PRO A 144 16.45 -2.10 6.99
C PRO A 144 16.34 -2.23 5.45
N GLU A 145 15.62 -3.24 4.96
CA GLU A 145 15.38 -3.50 3.54
C GLU A 145 14.68 -2.34 2.83
N ARG A 146 13.98 -1.47 3.56
CA ARG A 146 13.37 -0.25 3.00
C ARG A 146 14.35 0.63 2.25
N ALA A 147 15.65 0.56 2.60
CA ALA A 147 16.69 1.30 1.91
C ALA A 147 16.82 0.91 0.43
N PHE A 148 16.58 -0.36 0.09
CA PHE A 148 16.57 -0.83 -1.29
C PHE A 148 15.42 -0.21 -2.09
N TYR A 149 14.22 -0.14 -1.50
CA TYR A 149 13.04 0.42 -2.17
C TYR A 149 13.14 1.94 -2.33
N GLY A 150 13.81 2.62 -1.41
CA GLY A 150 14.23 4.00 -1.56
C GLY A 150 13.09 5.03 -1.59
N PHE A 151 12.05 4.88 -0.79
CA PHE A 151 11.03 5.91 -0.59
C PHE A 151 11.66 7.22 -0.10
N ASP A 152 11.14 8.36 -0.53
CA ASP A 152 11.59 9.65 0.00
C ASP A 152 11.12 9.85 1.45
N VAL A 153 9.90 9.39 1.76
CA VAL A 153 9.32 9.39 3.10
C VAL A 153 8.74 8.00 3.38
N PHE A 154 9.07 7.45 4.54
CA PHE A 154 8.57 6.16 4.99
C PHE A 154 8.00 6.30 6.39
N LEU A 155 6.69 6.08 6.52
CA LEU A 155 5.96 6.19 7.77
C LEU A 155 5.54 4.81 8.26
N GLU A 156 6.06 4.44 9.40
CA GLU A 156 5.69 3.24 10.13
C GLU A 156 4.83 3.57 11.36
N ARG A 157 4.36 2.57 12.09
CA ARG A 157 3.45 2.73 13.24
C ARG A 157 3.89 3.82 14.21
N ARG A 158 5.18 3.86 14.57
CA ARG A 158 5.71 4.84 15.53
C ARG A 158 5.64 6.28 15.01
N ASP A 159 5.78 6.49 13.71
CA ASP A 159 5.75 7.83 13.10
C ASP A 159 4.32 8.39 13.03
N LEU A 160 3.34 7.50 13.01
CA LEU A 160 1.92 7.85 12.96
C LEU A 160 1.41 8.36 14.31
N GLY A 161 1.96 7.86 15.43
CA GLY A 161 1.63 8.33 16.78
C GLY A 161 0.16 8.12 17.17
N TYR A 162 -0.41 6.96 16.85
CA TYR A 162 -1.77 6.60 17.27
C TYR A 162 -1.83 6.40 18.79
N ALA A 163 -2.78 7.07 19.45
CA ALA A 163 -3.02 6.99 20.88
C ALA A 163 -4.47 6.63 21.23
N GLY A 164 -5.27 6.27 20.23
CA GLY A 164 -6.66 5.82 20.42
C GLY A 164 -6.76 4.39 20.92
N PRO A 165 -7.98 3.88 21.10
CA PRO A 165 -8.22 2.50 21.51
C PRO A 165 -7.73 1.51 20.45
N ALA A 166 -7.19 0.36 20.90
CA ALA A 166 -6.77 -0.71 20.02
C ALA A 166 -7.96 -1.25 19.21
N MET A 167 -7.84 -1.24 17.88
CA MET A 167 -8.89 -1.66 16.96
C MET A 167 -8.35 -2.67 15.95
N GLY A 168 -8.97 -3.86 15.87
CA GLY A 168 -8.52 -4.93 15.02
C GLY A 168 -7.17 -5.54 15.45
N PHE A 169 -6.62 -6.39 14.62
CA PHE A 169 -5.37 -7.11 14.91
C PHE A 169 -4.16 -6.18 15.05
N TRP A 170 -4.07 -5.18 14.19
CA TRP A 170 -2.96 -4.22 14.18
C TRP A 170 -3.17 -3.00 15.06
N GLU A 171 -4.31 -2.95 15.78
CA GLU A 171 -4.63 -1.92 16.80
C GLU A 171 -4.66 -0.48 16.28
N LEU A 172 -4.64 -0.26 14.97
CA LEU A 172 -4.57 1.05 14.35
C LEU A 172 -5.48 1.11 13.11
N PRO A 173 -6.48 2.02 13.05
CA PRO A 173 -7.39 2.12 11.92
C PRO A 173 -6.71 2.70 10.66
N ASP A 174 -7.06 2.16 9.49
CA ASP A 174 -6.61 2.72 8.21
C ASP A 174 -7.06 4.16 7.99
N GLN A 175 -8.26 4.52 8.47
CA GLN A 175 -8.74 5.89 8.38
C GLN A 175 -7.85 6.85 9.17
N PHE A 176 -7.35 6.43 10.34
CA PHE A 176 -6.38 7.23 11.10
C PHE A 176 -5.08 7.40 10.31
N THR A 177 -4.56 6.32 9.73
CA THR A 177 -3.33 6.35 8.94
C THR A 177 -3.44 7.37 7.80
N ALA A 178 -4.53 7.31 7.03
CA ALA A 178 -4.77 8.23 5.93
C ALA A 178 -4.92 9.68 6.42
N ALA A 179 -5.72 9.91 7.47
CA ALA A 179 -5.91 11.26 8.04
C ALA A 179 -4.61 11.83 8.62
N ARG A 180 -3.82 10.99 9.28
CA ARG A 180 -2.53 11.40 9.85
C ARG A 180 -1.53 11.74 8.77
N PHE A 181 -1.46 10.94 7.72
CA PHE A 181 -0.61 11.22 6.56
C PHE A 181 -0.91 12.60 5.95
N GLU A 182 -2.17 12.89 5.65
CA GLU A 182 -2.56 14.19 5.09
C GLU A 182 -2.27 15.36 6.05
N LYS A 183 -2.35 15.13 7.36
CA LYS A 183 -2.05 16.16 8.36
C LYS A 183 -0.56 16.48 8.44
N ILE A 184 0.32 15.47 8.40
CA ILE A 184 1.77 15.68 8.55
C ILE A 184 2.47 15.99 7.22
N HIS A 185 1.83 15.63 6.11
CA HIS A 185 2.27 15.92 4.75
C HIS A 185 1.12 16.59 3.98
N PRO A 186 0.75 17.82 4.31
CA PRO A 186 -0.30 18.54 3.60
C PRO A 186 0.08 18.74 2.13
N ARG A 187 -0.94 18.85 1.28
CA ARG A 187 -0.72 19.10 -0.15
C ARG A 187 -0.51 20.59 -0.39
N ASP A 188 0.71 20.99 -0.68
CA ASP A 188 1.02 22.37 -1.04
C ASP A 188 0.82 22.62 -2.54
N ASN A 189 0.39 23.83 -2.88
CA ASN A 189 0.30 24.25 -4.28
C ASN A 189 1.70 24.31 -4.90
N GLY A 190 1.87 23.64 -6.05
CA GLY A 190 3.14 23.57 -6.75
C GLY A 190 4.11 22.50 -6.23
N ALA A 191 3.75 21.74 -5.20
CA ALA A 191 4.54 20.57 -4.80
C ALA A 191 4.56 19.51 -5.91
N PRO A 192 5.63 18.69 -5.99
CA PRO A 192 5.68 17.60 -6.96
C PRO A 192 4.52 16.61 -6.74
N PRO A 193 4.08 15.90 -7.79
CA PRO A 193 3.06 14.88 -7.63
C PRO A 193 3.53 13.79 -6.68
N ARG A 194 2.59 13.13 -6.01
CA ARG A 194 2.88 12.08 -5.02
C ARG A 194 2.64 10.69 -5.60
N PHE A 195 3.54 9.79 -5.29
CA PHE A 195 3.28 8.37 -5.33
C PHE A 195 3.23 7.84 -3.89
N VAL A 196 2.07 7.35 -3.48
CA VAL A 196 1.83 6.84 -2.12
C VAL A 196 1.54 5.35 -2.20
N PHE A 197 2.36 4.54 -1.55
CA PHE A 197 2.10 3.11 -1.37
C PHE A 197 1.52 2.87 0.03
N PHE A 198 0.34 2.25 0.08
CA PHE A 198 -0.40 2.04 1.32
C PHE A 198 -1.02 0.64 1.37
N PRO A 199 -0.40 -0.35 2.01
CA PRO A 199 -1.06 -1.56 2.43
C PRO A 199 -1.97 -1.28 3.62
N THR A 200 -3.28 -1.54 3.46
CA THR A 200 -4.27 -1.38 4.53
C THR A 200 -4.17 -2.51 5.54
N ILE A 201 -4.68 -2.31 6.75
CA ILE A 201 -4.56 -3.27 7.84
C ILE A 201 -5.84 -3.52 8.64
N THR A 202 -6.86 -2.67 8.48
CA THR A 202 -8.09 -2.74 9.26
C THR A 202 -8.85 -4.04 9.03
N CYS A 203 -8.83 -4.58 7.82
CA CYS A 203 -9.52 -5.82 7.45
C CYS A 203 -8.72 -7.09 7.73
N HIS A 204 -7.69 -7.06 8.58
CA HIS A 204 -6.96 -8.26 8.97
C HIS A 204 -7.79 -9.16 9.91
N LEU A 205 -7.66 -10.48 9.74
CA LEU A 205 -8.25 -11.47 10.66
C LEU A 205 -7.80 -11.16 12.12
N PRO A 206 -8.68 -11.18 13.16
CA PRO A 206 -10.03 -11.74 13.22
C PRO A 206 -11.17 -10.80 12.80
N PHE A 207 -10.93 -9.68 12.15
CA PHE A 207 -11.92 -8.71 11.70
C PHE A 207 -12.70 -7.99 12.83
N SER A 208 -12.21 -8.04 14.03
CA SER A 208 -12.88 -7.49 15.23
C SER A 208 -11.84 -7.01 16.26
N PRO A 209 -12.11 -5.92 17.00
CA PRO A 209 -13.21 -4.98 16.77
C PRO A 209 -13.02 -4.15 15.49
N VAL A 210 -14.11 -3.87 14.79
CA VAL A 210 -14.10 -3.02 13.61
C VAL A 210 -14.06 -1.56 14.04
N PRO A 211 -13.08 -0.75 13.60
CA PRO A 211 -13.07 0.67 13.92
C PRO A 211 -14.27 1.37 13.26
N PRO A 212 -15.06 2.14 14.04
CA PRO A 212 -16.17 2.90 13.49
C PRO A 212 -15.68 3.96 12.51
N TYR A 213 -16.34 4.08 11.37
CA TYR A 213 -16.04 5.16 10.42
C TYR A 213 -16.42 6.52 11.01
N GLN A 214 -15.48 7.46 10.98
CA GLN A 214 -15.70 8.83 11.42
C GLN A 214 -15.89 9.74 10.20
N ALA A 215 -17.10 10.31 10.04
CA ALA A 215 -17.38 11.25 8.98
C ALA A 215 -16.54 12.54 9.11
N GLU A 216 -16.33 12.99 10.34
CA GLU A 216 -15.44 14.10 10.68
C GLU A 216 -14.00 13.61 10.81
N TRP A 217 -13.22 13.73 9.76
CA TRP A 217 -11.84 13.22 9.69
C TRP A 217 -10.90 13.85 10.74
N SER A 218 -11.18 15.06 11.19
CA SER A 218 -10.45 15.67 12.31
C SER A 218 -10.61 14.91 13.62
N ARG A 219 -11.78 14.28 13.84
CA ARG A 219 -12.08 13.49 15.04
C ARG A 219 -11.22 12.23 15.12
N VAL A 220 -10.90 11.61 13.98
CA VAL A 220 -10.03 10.43 13.93
C VAL A 220 -8.64 10.71 14.52
N LEU A 221 -8.19 11.96 14.49
CA LEU A 221 -6.90 12.39 14.99
C LEU A 221 -6.90 12.79 16.46
N ALA A 222 -8.06 12.74 17.14
CA ALA A 222 -8.16 13.00 18.57
C ALA A 222 -7.58 11.84 19.39
N ALA A 223 -7.23 12.12 20.66
CA ALA A 223 -6.76 11.08 21.58
C ALA A 223 -7.84 10.02 21.89
N GLN A 224 -9.12 10.40 21.81
CA GLN A 224 -10.27 9.50 21.92
C GLN A 224 -11.17 9.70 20.70
N PRO A 225 -10.84 9.03 19.58
CA PRO A 225 -11.56 9.21 18.32
C PRO A 225 -12.95 8.54 18.32
N PHE A 226 -13.21 7.61 19.24
CA PHE A 226 -14.44 6.82 19.30
C PHE A 226 -15.09 6.94 20.68
N ASP A 227 -16.43 6.94 20.72
CA ASP A 227 -17.20 6.85 21.94
C ASP A 227 -17.17 5.41 22.51
N GLU A 228 -17.41 5.26 23.82
CA GLU A 228 -17.54 3.92 24.40
C GLU A 228 -18.63 3.07 23.73
N ALA A 229 -19.74 3.69 23.31
CA ALA A 229 -20.83 3.01 22.61
C ALA A 229 -20.40 2.54 21.22
N GLU A 230 -19.57 3.30 20.52
CA GLU A 230 -19.03 2.96 19.21
C GLU A 230 -18.01 1.82 19.26
N THR A 231 -17.31 1.65 20.39
CA THR A 231 -16.27 0.61 20.55
C THR A 231 -16.81 -0.72 21.05
N ARG A 232 -18.09 -0.79 21.46
CA ARG A 232 -18.74 -2.01 21.99
C ARG A 232 -19.45 -2.85 20.91
N GLN A 233 -19.39 -2.46 19.67
CA GLN A 233 -19.96 -3.20 18.52
C GLN A 233 -18.93 -4.18 17.93
#